data_479f31cbf3036faec94effe288cef419
#
_entry.id   479f31cbf3036faec94effe288cef419
#
_cell.length_a   1.000
_cell.length_b   1.000
_cell.length_c   1.000
_cell.angle_alpha   90.00
_cell.angle_beta   90.00
_cell.angle_gamma   90.00
#
_symmetry.space_group_name_H-M   'P 1'
#
loop_
_entity.id
_entity.type
_entity.pdbx_description
1 polymer ?
#
loop_
_entity_poly.entity_id
_entity_poly.type
_entity_poly.pdbx_seq_one_letter_code
_entity_poly.pdbx_strand_id
1 'polypeptide(L)'
;AGMGWRTTEFWNNTNCEVLTSEGKTRKNTDGSKARWCIVQGALPGNDSGGVAFLSYPANYNYPEPMRIWGENTNGRGDMFFNFAPTKDKDWLLEPGKTYTLKYRMVVFNGKMDAARAESAWQYFATPPKVNLIPGPSPKEKGAKQ
;
A
#
# COMPACT_ATOMS: atom_id res chain seq x y z
N ALA A 1 -6.21 -14.87 -2.65
CA ALA A 1 -5.14 -14.01 -3.18
C ALA A 1 -5.39 -12.57 -2.75
N GLY A 2 -4.34 -11.76 -2.73
CA GLY A 2 -4.36 -10.38 -2.27
C GLY A 2 -3.21 -10.12 -1.30
N MET A 3 -3.13 -8.90 -0.76
CA MET A 3 -2.12 -8.53 0.23
C MET A 3 -2.79 -8.25 1.57
N GLY A 4 -2.42 -9.02 2.59
CA GLY A 4 -2.94 -8.88 3.95
C GLY A 4 -1.85 -8.53 4.96
N TRP A 5 -2.21 -7.77 5.99
CA TRP A 5 -1.33 -7.34 7.06
C TRP A 5 -2.10 -7.25 8.38
N ARG A 6 -1.52 -7.76 9.44
CA ARG A 6 -2.07 -7.69 10.80
C ARG A 6 -1.07 -7.01 11.72
N THR A 7 -1.59 -6.13 12.58
CA THR A 7 -0.78 -5.46 13.59
C THR A 7 -0.59 -6.31 14.83
N THR A 8 0.27 -5.84 15.71
CA THR A 8 0.38 -6.35 17.07
C THR A 8 -0.82 -5.88 17.92
N GLU A 9 -0.96 -6.45 19.10
CA GLU A 9 -1.98 -6.07 20.09
C GLU A 9 -1.83 -4.62 20.59
N PHE A 10 -0.72 -3.97 20.34
CA PHE A 10 -0.50 -2.58 20.75
C PHE A 10 -1.47 -1.61 20.08
N TRP A 11 -1.84 -1.85 18.82
CA TRP A 11 -2.83 -1.03 18.11
C TRP A 11 -4.25 -1.53 18.38
N ASN A 12 -5.10 -0.61 18.75
CA ASN A 12 -6.49 -0.85 19.10
C ASN A 12 -7.39 0.30 18.60
N ASN A 13 -8.62 0.40 19.08
CA ASN A 13 -9.59 1.41 18.67
C ASN A 13 -9.28 2.84 19.09
N THR A 14 -8.32 3.05 20.00
CA THR A 14 -7.98 4.38 20.54
C THR A 14 -6.69 4.97 19.97
N ASN A 15 -5.82 4.16 19.43
CA ASN A 15 -4.46 4.57 19.08
C ASN A 15 -4.05 4.25 17.63
N CYS A 16 -4.96 3.76 16.80
CA CYS A 16 -4.71 3.63 15.37
C CYS A 16 -5.89 4.10 14.52
N GLU A 17 -5.57 4.57 13.33
CA GLU A 17 -6.51 5.13 12.37
C GLU A 17 -6.28 4.58 10.96
N VAL A 18 -7.31 4.70 10.13
CA VAL A 18 -7.28 4.32 8.72
C VAL A 18 -7.73 5.51 7.88
N LEU A 19 -7.06 5.71 6.75
CA LEU A 19 -7.45 6.67 5.73
C LEU A 19 -7.27 6.04 4.35
N THR A 20 -8.27 6.17 3.49
CA THR A 20 -8.22 5.66 2.11
C THR A 20 -8.19 6.78 1.08
N SER A 21 -7.88 6.44 -0.17
CA SER A 21 -7.96 7.38 -1.31
C SER A 21 -9.35 7.97 -1.53
N GLU A 22 -10.38 7.36 -0.98
CA GLU A 22 -11.77 7.82 -1.06
C GLU A 22 -12.23 8.55 0.22
N GLY A 23 -11.28 8.95 1.08
CA GLY A 23 -11.56 9.66 2.33
C GLY A 23 -12.25 8.82 3.40
N LYS A 24 -12.30 7.50 3.24
CA LYS A 24 -12.92 6.61 4.23
C LYS A 24 -11.97 6.34 5.39
N THR A 25 -12.58 6.15 6.56
CA THR A 25 -11.89 5.86 7.82
C THR A 25 -12.17 4.42 8.26
N ARG A 26 -11.62 4.02 9.40
CA ARG A 26 -11.84 2.67 9.96
C ARG A 26 -13.31 2.29 10.11
N LYS A 27 -14.20 3.27 10.28
CA LYS A 27 -15.64 3.05 10.50
C LYS A 27 -16.38 2.53 9.26
N ASN A 28 -15.91 2.87 8.05
CA ASN A 28 -16.66 2.65 6.81
C ASN A 28 -15.81 2.13 5.65
N THR A 29 -14.62 1.60 5.95
CA THR A 29 -13.68 1.12 4.93
C THR A 29 -13.94 -0.34 4.55
N ASP A 30 -14.39 -1.21 5.45
CA ASP A 30 -14.58 -2.63 5.12
C ASP A 30 -15.53 -2.81 3.92
N GLY A 31 -15.13 -3.62 2.96
CA GLY A 31 -15.84 -3.86 1.71
C GLY A 31 -15.74 -2.74 0.68
N SER A 32 -15.19 -1.58 1.01
CA SER A 32 -15.01 -0.50 0.04
C SER A 32 -13.76 -0.69 -0.82
N LYS A 33 -13.72 0.03 -1.96
CA LYS A 33 -12.61 0.02 -2.90
C LYS A 33 -11.77 1.27 -2.77
N ALA A 34 -10.44 1.15 -2.91
CA ALA A 34 -9.55 2.30 -2.91
C ALA A 34 -8.23 1.98 -3.62
N ARG A 35 -7.55 3.01 -4.13
CA ARG A 35 -6.23 2.89 -4.77
C ARG A 35 -5.13 2.66 -3.75
N TRP A 36 -5.28 3.29 -2.59
CA TRP A 36 -4.37 3.15 -1.47
C TRP A 36 -5.11 3.23 -0.14
N CYS A 37 -4.50 2.67 0.89
CA CYS A 37 -4.98 2.71 2.26
C CYS A 37 -3.80 2.96 3.19
N ILE A 38 -3.91 3.96 4.06
CA ILE A 38 -3.00 4.22 5.17
C ILE A 38 -3.57 3.55 6.41
N VAL A 39 -2.72 2.81 7.12
CA VAL A 39 -2.98 2.37 8.50
C VAL A 39 -1.85 2.91 9.35
N GLN A 40 -2.17 3.78 10.32
CA GLN A 40 -1.18 4.46 11.13
C GLN A 40 -1.66 4.64 12.56
N GLY A 41 -0.74 4.85 13.47
CA GLY A 41 -1.10 5.00 14.89
C GLY A 41 0.09 5.29 15.76
N ALA A 42 -0.16 5.28 17.08
CA ALA A 42 0.87 5.48 18.08
C ALA A 42 1.89 4.33 18.09
N LEU A 43 3.11 4.66 18.45
CA LEU A 43 4.19 3.72 18.73
C LEU A 43 4.67 3.91 20.17
N PRO A 44 5.39 2.94 20.75
CA PRO A 44 6.00 3.12 22.08
C PRO A 44 6.89 4.37 22.13
N GLY A 45 6.93 5.07 23.28
CA GLY A 45 7.79 6.25 23.46
C GLY A 45 7.21 7.56 22.93
N ASN A 46 5.88 7.69 22.80
CA ASN A 46 5.18 8.84 22.23
C ASN A 46 5.45 9.10 20.74
N ASP A 47 5.99 8.13 20.05
CA ASP A 47 6.17 8.17 18.60
C ASP A 47 4.88 7.79 17.87
N SER A 48 4.90 7.96 16.55
CA SER A 48 3.86 7.50 15.64
C SER A 48 4.47 6.96 14.36
N GLY A 49 3.70 6.15 13.67
CA GLY A 49 4.14 5.59 12.40
C GLY A 49 3.03 4.76 11.75
N GLY A 50 3.33 4.22 10.59
CA GLY A 50 2.34 3.43 9.89
C GLY A 50 2.84 2.81 8.60
N VAL A 51 1.89 2.27 7.85
CA VAL A 51 2.11 1.69 6.53
C VAL A 51 1.04 2.21 5.58
N ALA A 52 1.46 2.72 4.43
CA ALA A 52 0.58 2.95 3.30
C ALA A 52 0.66 1.75 2.33
N PHE A 53 -0.48 1.19 2.02
CA PHE A 53 -0.66 0.07 1.09
C PHE A 53 -1.17 0.61 -0.24
N LEU A 54 -0.44 0.35 -1.32
CA LEU A 54 -0.72 0.87 -2.65
C LEU A 54 -1.05 -0.29 -3.58
N SER A 55 -2.21 -0.24 -4.24
CA SER A 55 -2.63 -1.21 -5.25
C SER A 55 -2.25 -0.75 -6.65
N TYR A 56 -1.75 -1.66 -7.48
CA TYR A 56 -1.35 -1.34 -8.85
C TYR A 56 -2.55 -1.34 -9.80
N PRO A 57 -2.65 -0.37 -10.75
CA PRO A 57 -3.82 -0.23 -11.61
C PRO A 57 -4.17 -1.43 -12.49
N ALA A 58 -3.21 -2.30 -12.79
CA ALA A 58 -3.45 -3.51 -13.57
C ALA A 58 -3.78 -4.76 -12.74
N ASN A 59 -3.95 -4.63 -11.42
CA ASN A 59 -4.39 -5.73 -10.58
C ASN A 59 -5.82 -6.16 -10.93
N TYR A 60 -6.10 -7.45 -10.76
CA TYR A 60 -7.45 -7.96 -10.92
C TYR A 60 -8.43 -7.24 -9.99
N ASN A 61 -9.58 -6.84 -10.53
CA ASN A 61 -10.65 -6.13 -9.81
C ASN A 61 -10.21 -4.78 -9.21
N TYR A 62 -9.24 -4.11 -9.85
CA TYR A 62 -8.79 -2.78 -9.42
C TYR A 62 -9.89 -1.69 -9.64
N PRO A 63 -10.08 -0.70 -8.74
CA PRO A 63 -9.57 -0.68 -7.38
C PRO A 63 -10.14 -1.84 -6.56
N GLU A 64 -9.25 -2.53 -5.86
CA GLU A 64 -9.64 -3.75 -5.15
C GLU A 64 -10.48 -3.44 -3.91
N PRO A 65 -11.49 -4.27 -3.60
CA PRO A 65 -12.17 -4.18 -2.33
C PRO A 65 -11.21 -4.52 -1.19
N MET A 66 -11.41 -3.85 -0.06
CA MET A 66 -10.60 -4.05 1.13
C MET A 66 -11.37 -4.82 2.20
N ARG A 67 -10.64 -5.58 3.00
CA ARG A 67 -11.11 -6.07 4.29
C ARG A 67 -10.35 -5.37 5.39
N ILE A 68 -11.08 -4.66 6.23
CA ILE A 68 -10.54 -3.97 7.40
C ILE A 68 -11.36 -4.34 8.62
N TRP A 69 -10.68 -4.68 9.69
CA TRP A 69 -11.34 -4.94 10.96
C TRP A 69 -11.79 -3.64 11.62
N GLY A 70 -13.07 -3.59 11.98
CA GLY A 70 -13.70 -2.44 12.59
C GLY A 70 -13.19 -2.14 14.01
N GLU A 71 -13.65 -1.02 14.57
CA GLU A 71 -13.19 -0.48 15.85
C GLU A 71 -13.44 -1.40 17.05
N ASN A 72 -14.41 -2.32 16.96
CA ASN A 72 -14.77 -3.21 18.07
C ASN A 72 -14.30 -4.67 17.87
N THR A 73 -13.47 -4.94 16.86
CA THR A 73 -13.01 -6.29 16.59
C THR A 73 -12.31 -6.86 17.82
N ASN A 74 -12.72 -8.08 18.22
CA ASN A 74 -12.25 -8.77 19.43
C ASN A 74 -12.42 -7.97 20.74
N GLY A 75 -13.40 -7.04 20.78
CA GLY A 75 -13.74 -6.25 21.97
C GLY A 75 -12.79 -5.09 22.27
N ARG A 76 -11.67 -4.97 21.56
CA ARG A 76 -10.66 -3.90 21.78
C ARG A 76 -10.22 -3.17 20.51
N GLY A 77 -10.68 -3.64 19.35
CA GLY A 77 -10.37 -3.04 18.07
C GLY A 77 -9.04 -3.49 17.47
N ASP A 78 -8.78 -4.79 17.47
CA ASP A 78 -7.65 -5.36 16.72
C ASP A 78 -7.66 -4.86 15.28
N MET A 79 -6.47 -4.58 14.73
CA MET A 79 -6.33 -4.06 13.39
C MET A 79 -5.85 -5.14 12.42
N PHE A 80 -6.59 -5.26 11.32
CA PHE A 80 -6.23 -6.06 10.17
C PHE A 80 -6.59 -5.30 8.89
N PHE A 81 -5.72 -5.36 7.91
CA PHE A 81 -5.92 -4.82 6.56
C PHE A 81 -5.67 -5.90 5.52
N ASN A 82 -6.47 -5.92 4.45
CA ASN A 82 -6.24 -6.76 3.29
C ASN A 82 -6.85 -6.11 2.04
N PHE A 83 -6.07 -5.98 0.96
CA PHE A 83 -6.62 -5.92 -0.38
C PHE A 83 -7.11 -7.31 -0.76
N ALA A 84 -8.41 -7.45 -0.98
CA ALA A 84 -9.09 -8.71 -1.19
C ALA A 84 -9.79 -8.74 -2.57
N PRO A 85 -9.06 -8.93 -3.66
CA PRO A 85 -9.58 -8.79 -5.03
C PRO A 85 -10.74 -9.72 -5.36
N THR A 86 -10.93 -10.76 -4.57
CA THR A 86 -12.04 -11.74 -4.74
C THR A 86 -13.15 -11.58 -3.71
N LYS A 87 -13.21 -10.46 -2.97
CA LYS A 87 -14.23 -10.25 -1.94
C LYS A 87 -15.64 -10.09 -2.52
N ASP A 88 -15.74 -9.44 -3.67
CA ASP A 88 -17.01 -9.10 -4.34
C ASP A 88 -17.13 -9.65 -5.76
N LYS A 89 -16.11 -10.38 -6.24
CA LYS A 89 -16.06 -10.91 -7.59
C LYS A 89 -15.17 -12.15 -7.68
N ASP A 90 -15.68 -13.20 -8.26
CA ASP A 90 -14.93 -14.44 -8.50
C ASP A 90 -13.79 -14.21 -9.51
N TRP A 91 -12.69 -14.91 -9.31
CA TRP A 91 -11.54 -14.91 -10.22
C TRP A 91 -11.22 -16.34 -10.67
N LEU A 92 -11.52 -16.63 -11.92
CA LEU A 92 -11.18 -17.91 -12.51
C LEU A 92 -9.68 -17.96 -12.81
N LEU A 93 -8.98 -18.89 -12.18
CA LEU A 93 -7.58 -19.16 -12.44
C LEU A 93 -7.48 -20.43 -13.29
N GLU A 94 -7.00 -20.29 -14.54
CA GLU A 94 -6.91 -21.38 -15.51
C GLU A 94 -5.54 -22.07 -15.41
N PRO A 95 -5.47 -23.40 -15.54
CA PRO A 95 -4.20 -24.12 -15.55
C PRO A 95 -3.23 -23.60 -16.63
N GLY A 96 -1.96 -23.51 -16.29
CA GLY A 96 -0.90 -23.07 -17.22
C GLY A 96 -0.84 -21.57 -17.47
N LYS A 97 -1.73 -20.76 -16.88
CA LYS A 97 -1.67 -19.29 -16.95
C LYS A 97 -0.99 -18.70 -15.73
N THR A 98 -0.27 -17.59 -15.93
CA THR A 98 0.33 -16.80 -14.85
C THR A 98 -0.52 -15.56 -14.57
N TYR A 99 -0.81 -15.33 -13.30
CA TYR A 99 -1.56 -14.17 -12.83
C TYR A 99 -0.70 -13.36 -11.86
N THR A 100 -0.64 -12.06 -12.06
CA THR A 100 0.22 -11.18 -11.26
C THR A 100 -0.61 -10.13 -10.53
N LEU A 101 -0.39 -10.01 -9.24
CA LEU A 101 -0.86 -8.90 -8.42
C LEU A 101 0.36 -8.11 -7.94
N LYS A 102 0.31 -6.78 -8.05
CA LYS A 102 1.39 -5.89 -7.61
C LYS A 102 0.91 -4.96 -6.52
N TYR A 103 1.68 -4.89 -5.46
CA TYR A 103 1.43 -3.99 -4.33
C TYR A 103 2.73 -3.32 -3.92
N ARG A 104 2.61 -2.16 -3.31
CA ARG A 104 3.73 -1.50 -2.63
C ARG A 104 3.31 -1.16 -1.20
N MET A 105 4.20 -1.43 -0.27
CA MET A 105 4.10 -1.00 1.11
C MET A 105 5.10 0.12 1.35
N VAL A 106 4.62 1.25 1.88
CA VAL A 106 5.47 2.37 2.30
C VAL A 106 5.38 2.47 3.81
N VAL A 107 6.44 2.04 4.49
CA VAL A 107 6.56 2.18 5.95
C VAL A 107 7.10 3.57 6.26
N PHE A 108 6.55 4.23 7.27
CA PHE A 108 6.93 5.59 7.62
C PHE A 108 6.86 5.85 9.13
N ASN A 109 7.67 6.78 9.58
CA ASN A 109 7.58 7.39 10.91
C ASN A 109 6.71 8.64 10.83
N GLY A 110 6.12 9.02 11.97
CA GLY A 110 5.18 10.13 12.05
C GLY A 110 3.83 9.80 11.41
N LYS A 111 3.15 10.82 10.93
CA LYS A 111 1.87 10.70 10.23
C LYS A 111 2.03 10.90 8.73
N MET A 112 1.21 10.18 7.96
CA MET A 112 1.08 10.37 6.52
C MET A 112 -0.32 10.91 6.22
N ASP A 113 -0.38 11.97 5.44
CA ASP A 113 -1.63 12.53 4.92
C ASP A 113 -2.01 11.96 3.55
N ALA A 114 -3.19 12.32 3.08
CA ALA A 114 -3.71 11.88 1.80
C ALA A 114 -2.84 12.35 0.61
N ALA A 115 -2.29 13.55 0.67
CA ALA A 115 -1.48 14.11 -0.43
C ALA A 115 -0.18 13.32 -0.61
N ARG A 116 0.48 12.97 0.49
CA ARG A 116 1.70 12.14 0.48
C ARG A 116 1.42 10.72 0.00
N ALA A 117 0.31 10.12 0.44
CA ALA A 117 -0.09 8.78 -0.01
C ALA A 117 -0.44 8.77 -1.49
N GLU A 118 -1.16 9.78 -1.98
CA GLU A 118 -1.50 9.93 -3.40
C GLU A 118 -0.25 10.09 -4.26
N SER A 119 0.70 10.93 -3.84
CA SER A 119 1.98 11.10 -4.53
C SER A 119 2.78 9.79 -4.61
N ALA A 120 2.84 9.04 -3.50
CA ALA A 120 3.50 7.74 -3.47
C ALA A 120 2.82 6.72 -4.40
N TRP A 121 1.49 6.74 -4.46
CA TRP A 121 0.73 5.90 -5.36
C TRP A 121 0.96 6.26 -6.83
N GLN A 122 0.92 7.54 -7.20
CA GLN A 122 1.18 8.00 -8.57
C GLN A 122 2.56 7.56 -9.05
N TYR A 123 3.58 7.70 -8.20
CA TYR A 123 4.93 7.23 -8.52
C TYR A 123 5.01 5.70 -8.69
N PHE A 124 4.21 4.95 -7.96
CA PHE A 124 4.11 3.49 -8.08
C PHE A 124 3.33 3.06 -9.33
N ALA A 125 2.19 3.71 -9.59
CA ALA A 125 1.30 3.40 -10.71
C ALA A 125 1.92 3.80 -12.06
N THR A 126 2.62 4.95 -12.09
CA THR A 126 3.22 5.52 -13.31
C THR A 126 4.64 6.01 -12.97
N PRO A 127 5.61 5.10 -12.82
CA PRO A 127 6.97 5.50 -12.51
C PRO A 127 7.54 6.38 -13.64
N PRO A 128 8.32 7.42 -13.31
CA PRO A 128 8.94 8.27 -14.29
C PRO A 128 9.88 7.46 -15.20
N LYS A 129 9.87 7.74 -16.48
CA LYS A 129 10.86 7.18 -17.41
C LYS A 129 12.22 7.79 -17.12
N VAL A 130 13.18 6.97 -16.74
CA VAL A 130 14.57 7.39 -16.57
C VAL A 130 15.27 7.19 -17.91
N ASN A 131 15.62 8.29 -18.59
CA ASN A 131 16.52 8.23 -19.73
C ASN A 131 17.96 8.33 -19.20
N LEU A 132 18.73 7.26 -19.35
CA LEU A 132 20.16 7.31 -19.05
C LEU A 132 20.82 8.17 -20.14
N ILE A 133 21.37 9.33 -19.74
CA ILE A 133 22.27 10.09 -20.60
C ILE A 133 23.60 9.31 -20.60
N PRO A 134 24.11 8.86 -21.76
CA PRO A 134 25.42 8.22 -21.81
C PRO A 134 26.45 9.14 -21.18
N GLY A 135 27.18 8.66 -20.21
CA GLY A 135 28.32 9.40 -19.64
C GLY A 135 29.38 9.65 -20.73
N PRO A 136 30.23 10.66 -20.58
CA PRO A 136 31.32 10.90 -21.52
C PRO A 136 32.16 9.62 -21.61
N SER A 137 32.42 9.18 -22.87
CA SER A 137 33.30 8.04 -23.12
C SER A 137 34.65 8.25 -22.46
N PRO A 138 35.25 7.21 -21.84
CA PRO A 138 36.61 7.32 -21.32
C PRO A 138 37.52 7.80 -22.46
N LYS A 139 38.18 8.96 -22.26
CA LYS A 139 39.23 9.39 -23.21
C LYS A 139 40.29 8.31 -23.21
N GLU A 140 40.54 7.72 -24.35
CA GLU A 140 41.72 6.86 -24.56
C GLU A 140 42.94 7.63 -24.08
N LYS A 141 43.64 7.10 -23.07
CA LYS A 141 44.94 7.58 -22.69
C LYS A 141 45.86 7.21 -23.85
N GLY A 142 46.20 8.22 -24.66
CA GLY A 142 47.12 8.06 -25.77
C GLY A 142 48.38 7.37 -25.30
N ALA A 143 48.74 6.28 -25.97
CA ALA A 143 50.04 5.65 -25.84
C ALA A 143 51.10 6.68 -26.24
N LYS A 144 51.94 7.09 -25.30
CA LYS A 144 53.21 7.77 -25.60
C LYS A 144 54.17 6.74 -26.11
N GLN A 145 54.60 6.91 -27.33
CA GLN A 145 55.77 6.27 -27.86
C GLN A 145 57.01 6.74 -27.12
#